data_2d71c27ec8dfb1f9db4fa8b175d092a1
#
_entry.id   2d71c27ec8dfb1f9db4fa8b175d092a1
#
_cell.length_a   1.000
_cell.length_b   1.000
_cell.length_c   1.000
_cell.angle_alpha   90.00
_cell.angle_beta   90.00
_cell.angle_gamma   90.00
#
_symmetry.space_group_name_H-M   'P 1'
#
loop_
_entity.id
_entity.type
_entity.pdbx_description
1 polymer ?
#
loop_
_entity_poly.entity_id
_entity_poly.type
_entity_poly.pdbx_seq_one_letter_code
_entity_poly.pdbx_strand_id
1 'polypeptide(L)'
;MGLYTPPPTLPSTPAKSGLSTPTGKVTPYIANGFQIQGSLIYISDASFIPDNTWALLEESRKRNGRPSVAIIDCLRPMVHTSHFGLRETVSTARRIGAVRSYCVGFNHEVSHDSYEKILGAVDGQDDRGGWAETEQDGIGMIEPGDPIWIRPAYDGLQVTGLEGGIVKDNGY
;
A
#
# COMPACT_ATOMS: atom_id res chain seq x y z
N MET A 1 -18.03 -21.05 34.96
CA MET A 1 -18.56 -20.28 33.80
C MET A 1 -17.99 -18.90 33.92
N GLY A 2 -16.89 -18.62 33.21
CA GLY A 2 -16.27 -17.29 33.16
C GLY A 2 -16.84 -16.50 31.98
N LEU A 3 -17.38 -15.33 32.27
CA LEU A 3 -17.90 -14.40 31.25
C LEU A 3 -16.72 -13.76 30.54
N TYR A 4 -16.58 -14.04 29.24
CA TYR A 4 -15.65 -13.35 28.35
C TYR A 4 -16.21 -11.95 28.05
N THR A 5 -15.53 -10.91 28.52
CA THR A 5 -15.78 -9.51 28.10
C THR A 5 -14.85 -9.19 26.94
N PRO A 6 -15.37 -8.86 25.74
CA PRO A 6 -14.53 -8.45 24.62
C PRO A 6 -13.83 -7.12 24.95
N PRO A 7 -12.60 -6.90 24.44
CA PRO A 7 -11.90 -5.63 24.61
C PRO A 7 -12.68 -4.50 23.95
N PRO A 8 -12.57 -3.26 24.47
CA PRO A 8 -13.27 -2.10 23.91
C PRO A 8 -12.80 -1.85 22.48
N THR A 9 -13.76 -1.77 21.56
CA THR A 9 -13.56 -1.30 20.19
C THR A 9 -13.02 0.13 20.23
N LEU A 10 -11.81 0.33 19.75
CA LEU A 10 -11.25 1.66 19.54
C LEU A 10 -12.11 2.40 18.51
N PRO A 11 -12.51 3.66 18.77
CA PRO A 11 -13.22 4.43 17.79
C PRO A 11 -12.34 4.67 16.58
N SER A 12 -12.85 4.36 15.39
CA SER A 12 -12.24 4.68 14.10
C SER A 12 -12.35 6.18 13.86
N THR A 13 -11.49 6.95 14.52
CA THR A 13 -11.32 8.37 14.20
C THR A 13 -10.24 8.46 13.12
N PRO A 14 -10.52 9.07 11.94
CA PRO A 14 -9.47 9.32 10.96
C PRO A 14 -8.39 10.18 11.64
N ALA A 15 -7.16 9.68 11.65
CA ALA A 15 -6.03 10.41 12.19
C ALA A 15 -5.84 11.68 11.36
N LYS A 16 -6.24 12.83 11.89
CA LYS A 16 -5.90 14.14 11.33
C LYS A 16 -4.42 14.38 11.64
N SER A 17 -3.55 13.94 10.74
CA SER A 17 -2.14 14.30 10.79
C SER A 17 -2.01 15.78 10.41
N GLY A 18 -1.79 16.63 11.39
CA GLY A 18 -1.54 18.05 11.18
C GLY A 18 -0.36 18.52 12.00
N LEU A 19 0.54 19.28 11.40
CA LEU A 19 1.52 20.08 12.15
C LEU A 19 0.77 21.23 12.81
N SER A 20 0.86 21.34 14.15
CA SER A 20 0.34 22.49 14.88
C SER A 20 1.26 23.70 14.66
N THR A 21 0.73 24.77 14.08
CA THR A 21 1.38 26.09 14.08
C THR A 21 1.21 26.77 15.45
N PRO A 22 2.02 27.79 15.80
CA PRO A 22 1.89 28.52 17.07
C PRO A 22 0.52 29.14 17.32
N THR A 23 -0.33 29.21 16.31
CA THR A 23 -1.70 29.74 16.39
C THR A 23 -2.77 28.66 16.63
N GLY A 24 -2.37 27.40 16.88
CA GLY A 24 -3.29 26.29 17.07
C GLY A 24 -4.05 25.85 15.80
N LYS A 25 -3.77 26.43 14.65
CA LYS A 25 -4.33 26.05 13.36
C LYS A 25 -3.65 24.77 12.87
N VAL A 26 -4.41 23.69 12.78
CA VAL A 26 -3.91 22.45 12.17
C VAL A 26 -3.86 22.65 10.65
N THR A 27 -2.66 22.66 10.10
CA THR A 27 -2.47 22.68 8.64
C THR A 27 -2.47 21.23 8.15
N PRO A 28 -3.37 20.83 7.26
CA PRO A 28 -3.35 19.48 6.72
C PRO A 28 -2.06 19.25 5.93
N TYR A 29 -1.44 18.10 6.15
CA TYR A 29 -0.37 17.62 5.28
C TYR A 29 -0.98 17.21 3.94
N ILE A 30 -0.40 17.70 2.85
CA ILE A 30 -0.89 17.43 1.50
C ILE A 30 0.18 16.61 0.77
N ALA A 31 -0.16 15.39 0.40
CA ALA A 31 0.63 14.58 -0.52
C ALA A 31 0.06 14.68 -1.93
N ASN A 32 0.93 14.60 -2.93
CA ASN A 32 0.54 14.61 -4.33
C ASN A 32 0.65 13.20 -4.92
N GLY A 33 -0.44 12.69 -5.47
CA GLY A 33 -0.44 11.50 -6.31
C GLY A 33 -0.48 11.87 -7.80
N PHE A 34 0.04 11.00 -8.64
CA PHE A 34 0.08 11.19 -10.09
C PHE A 34 -0.59 10.03 -10.80
N GLN A 35 -1.39 10.36 -11.81
CA GLN A 35 -1.88 9.38 -12.78
C GLN A 35 -1.43 9.78 -14.18
N ILE A 36 -0.71 8.88 -14.84
CA ILE A 36 -0.12 9.12 -16.15
C ILE A 36 -0.83 8.24 -17.17
N GLN A 37 -1.49 8.88 -18.15
CA GLN A 37 -2.18 8.23 -19.27
C GLN A 37 -3.19 7.14 -18.88
N GLY A 38 -3.71 7.19 -17.65
CA GLY A 38 -4.60 6.16 -17.12
C GLY A 38 -3.91 4.81 -16.82
N SER A 39 -2.64 4.67 -17.13
CA SER A 39 -1.88 3.41 -17.08
C SER A 39 -0.98 3.28 -15.84
N LEU A 40 -0.35 4.37 -15.41
CA LEU A 40 0.52 4.43 -14.23
C LEU A 40 -0.13 5.27 -13.14
N ILE A 41 -0.20 4.74 -11.93
CA ILE A 41 -0.59 5.44 -10.72
C ILE A 41 0.62 5.48 -9.78
N TYR A 42 0.97 6.68 -9.29
CA TYR A 42 2.05 6.89 -8.32
C TYR A 42 1.50 7.61 -7.09
N ILE A 43 1.66 7.00 -5.92
CA ILE A 43 1.23 7.55 -4.63
C ILE A 43 2.37 7.33 -3.63
N SER A 44 3.01 8.39 -3.20
CA SER A 44 4.06 8.38 -2.19
C SER A 44 3.76 9.40 -1.10
N ASP A 45 4.36 9.22 0.07
CA ASP A 45 4.23 10.12 1.21
C ASP A 45 2.77 10.35 1.64
N ALA A 46 1.96 9.31 1.59
CA ALA A 46 0.53 9.37 1.88
C ALA A 46 0.15 8.38 2.99
N SER A 47 -0.66 8.85 3.93
CA SER A 47 -1.31 8.00 4.95
C SER A 47 -2.82 7.83 4.72
N PHE A 48 -3.37 8.55 3.74
CA PHE A 48 -4.80 8.54 3.45
C PHE A 48 -5.08 9.03 2.04
N ILE A 49 -6.04 8.43 1.36
CA ILE A 49 -6.55 8.88 0.06
C ILE A 49 -8.00 9.34 0.25
N PRO A 50 -8.30 10.62 0.00
CA PRO A 50 -9.65 11.17 0.13
C PRO A 50 -10.65 10.53 -0.85
N ASP A 51 -11.94 10.51 -0.48
CA ASP A 51 -13.00 9.91 -1.31
C ASP A 51 -13.14 10.57 -2.68
N ASN A 52 -12.93 11.88 -2.77
CA ASN A 52 -12.93 12.57 -4.06
C ASN A 52 -11.77 12.11 -4.98
N THR A 53 -10.61 11.80 -4.41
CA THR A 53 -9.48 11.22 -5.16
C THR A 53 -9.81 9.80 -5.61
N TRP A 54 -10.41 8.99 -4.74
CA TRP A 54 -10.89 7.67 -5.13
C TRP A 54 -11.90 7.73 -6.27
N ALA A 55 -12.85 8.67 -6.22
CA ALA A 55 -13.83 8.85 -7.30
C ALA A 55 -13.16 9.17 -8.65
N LEU A 56 -12.10 10.00 -8.64
CA LEU A 56 -11.31 10.30 -9.86
C LEU A 56 -10.58 9.06 -10.39
N LEU A 57 -9.98 8.25 -9.54
CA LEU A 57 -9.30 7.01 -9.92
C LEU A 57 -10.28 5.98 -10.50
N GLU A 58 -11.46 5.83 -9.86
CA GLU A 58 -12.52 4.94 -10.33
C GLU A 58 -13.11 5.39 -11.68
N GLU A 59 -13.32 6.69 -11.86
CA GLU A 59 -13.75 7.25 -13.15
C GLU A 59 -12.71 7.04 -14.24
N SER A 60 -11.45 7.25 -13.93
CA SER A 60 -10.35 6.98 -14.86
C SER A 60 -10.29 5.51 -15.24
N ARG A 61 -10.46 4.60 -14.28
CA ARG A 61 -10.51 3.15 -14.54
C ARG A 61 -11.67 2.76 -15.47
N LYS A 62 -12.83 3.40 -15.32
CA LYS A 62 -13.98 3.18 -16.22
C LYS A 62 -13.67 3.60 -17.65
N ARG A 63 -12.92 4.69 -17.84
CA ARG A 63 -12.57 5.22 -19.17
C ARG A 63 -11.41 4.49 -19.83
N ASN A 64 -10.38 4.18 -19.07
CA ASN A 64 -9.08 3.71 -19.57
C ASN A 64 -8.83 2.21 -19.32
N GLY A 65 -9.71 1.55 -18.57
CA GLY A 65 -9.50 0.18 -18.14
C GLY A 65 -8.64 0.07 -16.87
N ARG A 66 -8.14 -1.13 -16.63
CA ARG A 66 -7.28 -1.46 -15.49
C ARG A 66 -5.91 -0.80 -15.64
N PRO A 67 -5.40 -0.07 -14.62
CA PRO A 67 -4.04 0.45 -14.68
C PRO A 67 -3.00 -0.66 -14.85
N SER A 68 -1.96 -0.39 -15.62
CA SER A 68 -0.86 -1.36 -15.80
C SER A 68 -0.01 -1.44 -14.53
N VAL A 69 0.32 -0.29 -13.94
CA VAL A 69 1.23 -0.20 -12.80
C VAL A 69 0.67 0.73 -11.73
N ALA A 70 0.81 0.32 -10.47
CA ALA A 70 0.69 1.20 -9.31
C ALA A 70 2.01 1.21 -8.53
N ILE A 71 2.50 2.39 -8.18
CA ILE A 71 3.63 2.60 -7.27
C ILE A 71 3.05 3.23 -6.01
N ILE A 72 3.22 2.58 -4.87
CA ILE A 72 2.49 2.90 -3.64
C ILE A 72 3.47 2.99 -2.48
N ASP A 73 3.26 4.00 -1.63
CA ASP A 73 3.99 4.18 -0.39
C ASP A 73 3.86 2.98 0.56
N CYS A 74 4.95 2.63 1.23
CA CYS A 74 4.97 1.65 2.32
C CYS A 74 6.18 1.91 3.22
N LEU A 75 6.04 2.78 4.20
CA LEU A 75 7.19 3.17 5.02
C LEU A 75 7.67 2.02 5.92
N ARG A 76 6.75 1.31 6.58
CA ARG A 76 7.04 0.25 7.54
C ARG A 76 5.82 -0.67 7.72
N PRO A 77 5.95 -1.82 8.42
CA PRO A 77 4.80 -2.71 8.65
C PRO A 77 3.64 -2.03 9.37
N MET A 78 3.93 -1.27 10.41
CA MET A 78 2.95 -0.58 11.23
C MET A 78 2.45 0.71 10.57
N VAL A 79 1.22 1.10 10.91
CA VAL A 79 0.65 2.39 10.51
C VAL A 79 1.53 3.57 10.92
N HIS A 80 1.61 4.59 10.08
CA HIS A 80 2.33 5.84 10.33
C HIS A 80 1.43 7.05 10.09
N THR A 81 1.73 8.18 10.73
CA THR A 81 0.90 9.40 10.66
C THR A 81 0.89 10.06 9.28
N SER A 82 1.95 9.89 8.49
CA SER A 82 2.12 10.52 7.16
C SER A 82 2.39 9.52 6.04
N HIS A 83 2.49 8.21 6.33
CA HIS A 83 2.79 7.17 5.36
C HIS A 83 1.88 5.97 5.57
N PHE A 84 1.67 5.19 4.52
CA PHE A 84 1.03 3.89 4.63
C PHE A 84 1.94 2.89 5.36
N GLY A 85 1.31 2.00 6.13
CA GLY A 85 1.87 0.72 6.56
C GLY A 85 1.46 -0.40 5.60
N LEU A 86 1.88 -1.63 5.87
CA LEU A 86 1.56 -2.80 5.03
C LEU A 86 0.05 -2.96 4.77
N ARG A 87 -0.76 -2.82 5.81
CA ARG A 87 -2.22 -2.95 5.73
C ARG A 87 -2.82 -1.96 4.73
N GLU A 88 -2.49 -0.68 4.88
CA GLU A 88 -3.01 0.40 4.05
C GLU A 88 -2.50 0.28 2.61
N THR A 89 -1.23 -0.09 2.45
CA THR A 89 -0.60 -0.29 1.14
C THR A 89 -1.30 -1.40 0.36
N VAL A 90 -1.49 -2.58 0.97
CA VAL A 90 -2.15 -3.72 0.32
C VAL A 90 -3.63 -3.43 0.04
N SER A 91 -4.33 -2.81 0.99
CA SER A 91 -5.72 -2.37 0.79
C SER A 91 -5.86 -1.39 -0.37
N THR A 92 -4.94 -0.40 -0.44
CA THR A 92 -4.87 0.58 -1.53
C THR A 92 -4.58 -0.10 -2.88
N ALA A 93 -3.61 -1.02 -2.92
CA ALA A 93 -3.27 -1.78 -4.13
C ALA A 93 -4.46 -2.61 -4.64
N ARG A 94 -5.18 -3.30 -3.74
CA ARG A 94 -6.41 -4.04 -4.08
C ARG A 94 -7.48 -3.13 -4.66
N ARG A 95 -7.71 -1.96 -4.07
CA ARG A 95 -8.72 -1.01 -4.55
C ARG A 95 -8.35 -0.39 -5.88
N ILE A 96 -7.09 -0.02 -6.10
CA ILE A 96 -6.58 0.45 -7.40
C ILE A 96 -6.73 -0.67 -8.45
N GLY A 97 -6.37 -1.89 -8.10
CA GLY A 97 -6.48 -3.07 -8.94
C GLY A 97 -5.56 -3.02 -10.17
N ALA A 98 -4.36 -2.46 -10.07
CA ALA A 98 -3.37 -2.46 -11.14
C ALA A 98 -2.90 -3.88 -11.50
N VAL A 99 -2.38 -4.07 -12.72
CA VAL A 99 -1.81 -5.35 -13.15
C VAL A 99 -0.64 -5.74 -12.25
N ARG A 100 0.26 -4.78 -11.96
CA ARG A 100 1.35 -4.92 -11.00
C ARG A 100 1.39 -3.73 -10.05
N SER A 101 1.67 -4.00 -8.77
CA SER A 101 1.85 -2.97 -7.75
C SER A 101 3.26 -3.08 -7.16
N TYR A 102 3.95 -1.96 -7.07
CA TYR A 102 5.27 -1.86 -6.47
C TYR A 102 5.21 -0.96 -5.24
N CYS A 103 5.78 -1.43 -4.14
CA CYS A 103 5.87 -0.67 -2.91
C CYS A 103 7.20 0.07 -2.84
N VAL A 104 7.18 1.31 -2.37
CA VAL A 104 8.35 2.20 -2.23
C VAL A 104 8.37 2.86 -0.87
N GLY A 105 9.49 3.47 -0.50
CA GLY A 105 9.59 4.32 0.68
C GLY A 105 9.91 3.59 1.98
N PHE A 106 10.39 2.35 1.92
CA PHE A 106 10.70 1.53 3.09
C PHE A 106 11.75 2.17 4.00
N ASN A 107 11.52 2.07 5.30
CA ASN A 107 12.54 2.35 6.30
C ASN A 107 13.45 1.11 6.53
N HIS A 108 14.36 1.21 7.49
CA HIS A 108 15.38 0.19 7.77
C HIS A 108 14.97 -0.86 8.80
N GLU A 109 13.71 -0.85 9.27
CA GLU A 109 13.25 -1.76 10.34
C GLU A 109 13.12 -3.20 9.87
N VAL A 110 12.76 -3.39 8.58
CA VAL A 110 12.53 -4.69 7.97
C VAL A 110 13.34 -4.82 6.69
N SER A 111 13.95 -5.98 6.46
CA SER A 111 14.76 -6.21 5.27
C SER A 111 13.90 -6.26 4.00
N HIS A 112 14.53 -5.98 2.85
CA HIS A 112 13.87 -6.11 1.54
C HIS A 112 13.35 -7.53 1.32
N ASP A 113 14.16 -8.55 1.65
CA ASP A 113 13.81 -9.97 1.50
C ASP A 113 12.57 -10.35 2.34
N SER A 114 12.43 -9.78 3.54
CA SER A 114 11.24 -9.99 4.36
C SER A 114 10.00 -9.34 3.74
N TYR A 115 10.11 -8.14 3.19
CA TYR A 115 9.01 -7.52 2.44
C TYR A 115 8.66 -8.34 1.20
N GLU A 116 9.63 -8.89 0.50
CA GLU A 116 9.38 -9.73 -0.68
C GLU A 116 8.57 -10.97 -0.33
N LYS A 117 8.92 -11.66 0.75
CA LYS A 117 8.15 -12.80 1.26
C LYS A 117 6.73 -12.41 1.68
N ILE A 118 6.58 -11.35 2.49
CA ILE A 118 5.28 -10.89 2.99
C ILE A 118 4.36 -10.51 1.81
N LEU A 119 4.85 -9.70 0.88
CA LEU A 119 4.06 -9.22 -0.26
C LEU A 119 3.85 -10.34 -1.30
N GLY A 120 4.81 -11.27 -1.45
CA GLY A 120 4.65 -12.47 -2.28
C GLY A 120 3.49 -13.35 -1.81
N ALA A 121 3.32 -13.49 -0.50
CA ALA A 121 2.21 -14.25 0.06
C ALA A 121 0.84 -13.63 -0.23
N VAL A 122 0.74 -12.32 -0.44
CA VAL A 122 -0.49 -11.65 -0.86
C VAL A 122 -0.93 -12.08 -2.27
N ASP A 123 0.02 -12.48 -3.12
CA ASP A 123 -0.22 -13.01 -4.47
C ASP A 123 -0.57 -14.52 -4.47
N GLY A 124 -0.61 -15.13 -3.30
CA GLY A 124 -0.85 -16.56 -3.15
C GLY A 124 0.39 -17.43 -3.31
N GLN A 125 1.59 -16.84 -3.40
CA GLN A 125 2.87 -17.55 -3.35
C GLN A 125 3.23 -17.82 -1.88
N ASP A 126 2.46 -18.69 -1.25
CA ASP A 126 2.56 -18.95 0.19
C ASP A 126 3.46 -20.15 0.46
N ASP A 127 4.76 -19.91 0.55
CA ASP A 127 5.72 -20.84 1.14
C ASP A 127 6.15 -20.30 2.52
N ARG A 128 5.30 -20.49 3.53
CA ARG A 128 5.59 -20.07 4.93
C ARG A 128 6.61 -20.96 5.63
N GLY A 129 7.25 -21.87 4.92
CA GLY A 129 8.31 -22.71 5.47
C GLY A 129 9.52 -21.84 5.85
N GLY A 130 9.83 -21.77 7.16
CA GLY A 130 11.01 -21.05 7.65
C GLY A 130 10.85 -19.51 7.76
N TRP A 131 9.61 -19.01 7.82
CA TRP A 131 9.37 -17.58 8.07
C TRP A 131 9.83 -17.15 9.47
N ALA A 132 10.53 -16.04 9.54
CA ALA A 132 10.86 -15.38 10.79
C ALA A 132 9.61 -14.74 11.42
N GLU A 133 9.69 -14.39 12.71
CA GLU A 133 8.60 -13.73 13.43
C GLU A 133 8.15 -12.43 12.73
N THR A 134 9.11 -11.65 12.24
CA THR A 134 8.84 -10.40 11.51
C THR A 134 7.97 -10.61 10.26
N GLU A 135 8.19 -11.68 9.51
CA GLU A 135 7.40 -12.02 8.32
C GLU A 135 6.01 -12.52 8.71
N GLN A 136 5.91 -13.33 9.76
CA GLN A 136 4.63 -13.81 10.31
C GLN A 136 3.77 -12.64 10.84
N ASP A 137 4.39 -11.73 11.58
CA ASP A 137 3.72 -10.52 12.06
C ASP A 137 3.28 -9.62 10.92
N GLY A 138 4.17 -9.41 9.93
CA GLY A 138 3.88 -8.58 8.77
C GLY A 138 2.65 -9.05 7.98
N ILE A 139 2.58 -10.35 7.65
CA ILE A 139 1.40 -10.90 6.96
C ILE A 139 0.16 -10.89 7.84
N GLY A 140 0.31 -11.04 9.15
CA GLY A 140 -0.77 -10.96 10.12
C GLY A 140 -1.44 -9.58 10.20
N MET A 141 -0.74 -8.51 9.80
CA MET A 141 -1.28 -7.15 9.72
C MET A 141 -2.15 -6.92 8.49
N ILE A 142 -2.00 -7.74 7.44
CA ILE A 142 -2.70 -7.61 6.17
C ILE A 142 -4.07 -8.29 6.26
N GLU A 143 -5.12 -7.55 5.95
CA GLU A 143 -6.47 -8.13 5.92
C GLU A 143 -6.59 -9.18 4.79
N PRO A 144 -7.27 -10.31 5.06
CA PRO A 144 -7.60 -11.27 4.01
C PRO A 144 -8.35 -10.60 2.86
N GLY A 145 -8.12 -11.08 1.64
CA GLY A 145 -8.78 -10.54 0.44
C GLY A 145 -8.26 -11.18 -0.83
N ASP A 146 -8.73 -10.69 -1.97
CA ASP A 146 -8.33 -11.22 -3.27
C ASP A 146 -6.81 -11.16 -3.47
N PRO A 147 -6.21 -12.21 -4.05
CA PRO A 147 -4.80 -12.20 -4.43
C PRO A 147 -4.51 -11.06 -5.42
N ILE A 148 -3.41 -10.37 -5.21
CA ILE A 148 -2.92 -9.32 -6.11
C ILE A 148 -1.41 -9.45 -6.28
N TRP A 149 -0.93 -9.13 -7.48
CA TRP A 149 0.50 -9.03 -7.70
C TRP A 149 1.05 -7.74 -7.08
N ILE A 150 1.85 -7.88 -6.04
CA ILE A 150 2.47 -6.78 -5.31
C ILE A 150 3.88 -7.16 -4.84
N ARG A 151 4.87 -6.28 -5.04
CA ARG A 151 6.28 -6.53 -4.68
C ARG A 151 6.94 -5.27 -4.15
N PRO A 152 7.98 -5.38 -3.31
CA PRO A 152 8.81 -4.24 -2.93
C PRO A 152 9.65 -3.81 -4.13
N ALA A 153 9.74 -2.51 -4.40
CA ALA A 153 10.69 -2.00 -5.37
C ALA A 153 12.10 -1.94 -4.77
N TYR A 154 13.12 -2.08 -5.60
CA TYR A 154 14.51 -1.93 -5.22
C TYR A 154 15.23 -0.94 -6.14
N ASP A 155 16.40 -0.45 -5.72
CA ASP A 155 17.19 0.50 -6.49
C ASP A 155 17.65 -0.11 -7.81
N GLY A 156 17.30 0.53 -8.92
CA GLY A 156 17.59 0.03 -10.27
C GLY A 156 16.49 -0.84 -10.89
N LEU A 157 15.36 -1.04 -10.21
CA LEU A 157 14.19 -1.70 -10.81
C LEU A 157 13.70 -0.90 -12.01
N GLN A 158 13.62 -1.55 -13.16
CA GLN A 158 13.09 -0.99 -14.40
C GLN A 158 11.80 -1.68 -14.78
N VAL A 159 10.76 -0.90 -14.97
CA VAL A 159 9.44 -1.39 -15.39
C VAL A 159 9.12 -0.86 -16.79
N THR A 160 8.76 -1.75 -17.70
CA THR A 160 8.50 -1.43 -19.10
C THR A 160 7.18 -2.04 -19.58
N GLY A 161 6.72 -1.61 -20.75
CA GLY A 161 5.53 -2.20 -21.37
C GLY A 161 4.22 -1.75 -20.75
N LEU A 162 4.11 -0.47 -20.40
CA LEU A 162 2.88 0.09 -19.81
C LEU A 162 1.68 0.12 -20.77
N GLU A 163 1.91 0.07 -22.07
CA GLU A 163 0.86 0.03 -23.09
C GLU A 163 0.33 -1.40 -23.30
N GLY A 164 -0.98 -1.55 -23.45
CA GLY A 164 -1.62 -2.83 -23.73
C GLY A 164 -1.69 -3.81 -22.55
N GLY A 165 -1.38 -3.38 -21.32
CA GLY A 165 -1.54 -4.20 -20.12
C GLY A 165 -0.45 -5.26 -19.89
N ILE A 166 0.57 -5.34 -20.76
CA ILE A 166 1.72 -6.22 -20.56
C ILE A 166 2.79 -5.44 -19.80
N VAL A 167 3.03 -5.82 -18.55
CA VAL A 167 4.07 -5.22 -17.70
C VAL A 167 5.23 -6.19 -17.58
N LYS A 168 6.43 -5.71 -17.85
CA LYS A 168 7.68 -6.43 -17.65
C LYS A 168 8.59 -5.62 -16.73
N ASP A 169 9.33 -6.29 -15.91
CA ASP A 169 10.41 -5.69 -15.12
C ASP A 169 11.67 -6.56 -15.19
N ASN A 170 12.78 -6.05 -14.67
CA ASN A 170 14.08 -6.70 -14.69
C ASN A 170 14.41 -7.49 -13.42
N GLY A 171 13.42 -7.72 -12.55
CA GLY A 171 13.66 -8.34 -11.24
C GLY A 171 12.68 -9.42 -10.82
N TYR A 172 11.45 -9.40 -11.34
CA TYR A 172 10.38 -10.31 -10.95
C TYR A 172 9.77 -11.07 -12.11
#